data_b258028e4214f7a5c31a3a9ff480ec6f
#
_entry.id   b258028e4214f7a5c31a3a9ff480ec6f
#
_cell.length_a   1.000
_cell.length_b   1.000
_cell.length_c   1.000
_cell.angle_alpha   90.00
_cell.angle_beta   90.00
_cell.angle_gamma   90.00
#
_symmetry.space_group_name_H-M   'P 1'
#
loop_
_entity.id
_entity.type
_entity.pdbx_description
1 polymer ?
#
loop_
_entity_poly.entity_id
_entity_poly.type
_entity_poly.pdbx_seq_one_letter_code
_entity_poly.pdbx_strand_id
1 'polypeptide(L)'
;MQRRTMLKLAAALGAAACVAGAQAQTQTIKVGVTGGPHAQVMEEVKKVAAKHGLDIRIVEFSDYVQPNAALAAGDLDANSYQHAPYLDAQVKDRGYRIVKVADTVTFPMGVYSKRVNSLAALRAGARIAIPNDPTNGGRALLLLQKQGLLKLRDGAGLKATRFDVVDNPKQLKLVELDAAQIPRSLADVDAAAINTNYAMEAGLKPKQDAIAIEGPNGPYANILAVRAEDKDKPWVAKLVAAYRSADVKRFIERQFGGTVIAAW
;
A
#
# COMPACT_ATOMS: atom_id res chain seq x y z
N MET A 1 75.19 17.74 -8.93
CA MET A 1 73.97 17.63 -9.80
C MET A 1 73.03 16.47 -9.45
N GLN A 2 73.39 15.59 -8.53
CA GLN A 2 72.51 14.38 -8.19
C GLN A 2 71.48 14.60 -7.10
N ARG A 3 71.56 15.62 -6.28
CA ARG A 3 70.57 15.85 -5.19
C ARG A 3 69.21 16.47 -5.62
N ARG A 4 69.16 17.13 -6.78
CA ARG A 4 67.96 17.78 -7.29
C ARG A 4 67.02 16.83 -8.08
N THR A 5 67.55 15.70 -8.54
CA THR A 5 66.79 14.72 -9.31
C THR A 5 66.02 13.74 -8.41
N MET A 6 66.51 13.50 -7.20
CA MET A 6 65.84 12.61 -6.22
C MET A 6 64.60 13.26 -5.58
N LEU A 7 64.56 14.58 -5.42
CA LEU A 7 63.40 15.27 -4.86
C LEU A 7 62.20 15.37 -5.83
N LYS A 8 62.45 15.28 -7.13
CA LYS A 8 61.38 15.31 -8.14
C LYS A 8 60.71 13.96 -8.35
N LEU A 9 61.37 12.83 -8.05
CA LEU A 9 60.75 11.51 -8.11
C LEU A 9 59.87 11.19 -6.91
N ALA A 10 60.18 11.73 -5.73
CA ALA A 10 59.36 11.52 -4.52
C ALA A 10 58.04 12.28 -4.56
N ALA A 11 57.97 13.44 -5.27
CA ALA A 11 56.75 14.20 -5.43
C ALA A 11 55.75 13.61 -6.45
N ALA A 12 56.23 12.80 -7.40
CA ALA A 12 55.39 12.14 -8.42
C ALA A 12 54.73 10.85 -7.91
N LEU A 13 55.30 10.16 -6.90
CA LEU A 13 54.66 8.99 -6.28
C LEU A 13 53.58 9.33 -5.21
N GLY A 14 53.59 10.55 -4.66
CA GLY A 14 52.62 11.00 -3.67
C GLY A 14 51.26 11.41 -4.27
N ALA A 15 51.20 11.73 -5.57
CA ALA A 15 49.96 12.17 -6.22
C ALA A 15 49.11 11.04 -6.81
N ALA A 16 49.62 9.82 -6.88
CA ALA A 16 48.91 8.67 -7.46
C ALA A 16 48.09 7.85 -6.45
N ALA A 17 48.15 8.16 -5.15
CA ALA A 17 47.52 7.35 -4.09
C ALA A 17 46.17 7.87 -3.58
N CYS A 18 45.60 8.94 -4.14
CA CYS A 18 44.35 9.53 -3.67
C CYS A 18 43.16 9.34 -4.62
N VAL A 19 43.22 8.40 -5.57
CA VAL A 19 42.01 7.89 -6.22
C VAL A 19 41.59 6.62 -5.48
N ALA A 20 41.39 6.72 -4.15
CA ALA A 20 40.58 5.79 -3.43
C ALA A 20 39.15 6.00 -3.96
N GLY A 21 38.72 5.07 -4.80
CA GLY A 21 37.37 5.08 -5.35
C GLY A 21 36.39 5.29 -4.21
N ALA A 22 35.62 6.38 -4.26
CA ALA A 22 34.43 6.55 -3.46
C ALA A 22 33.48 5.41 -3.87
N GLN A 23 33.65 4.25 -3.28
CA GLN A 23 32.63 3.23 -3.32
C GLN A 23 31.39 3.91 -2.72
N ALA A 24 30.43 4.17 -3.58
CA ALA A 24 29.14 4.70 -3.13
C ALA A 24 28.63 3.74 -2.05
N GLN A 25 28.71 4.18 -0.80
CA GLN A 25 28.30 3.39 0.36
C GLN A 25 26.84 2.99 0.14
N THR A 26 26.56 1.69 -0.01
CA THR A 26 25.20 1.18 -0.16
C THR A 26 24.41 1.58 1.07
N GLN A 27 23.39 2.40 0.87
CA GLN A 27 22.51 2.83 1.95
C GLN A 27 21.46 1.75 2.17
N THR A 28 21.31 1.29 3.42
CA THR A 28 20.24 0.36 3.80
C THR A 28 19.09 1.12 4.43
N ILE A 29 17.86 0.81 4.01
CA ILE A 29 16.60 1.32 4.57
C ILE A 29 15.66 0.17 4.93
N LYS A 30 14.78 0.39 5.92
CA LYS A 30 13.70 -0.52 6.29
C LYS A 30 12.38 -0.03 5.73
N VAL A 31 11.69 -0.86 4.96
CA VAL A 31 10.39 -0.52 4.36
C VAL A 31 9.31 -1.46 4.88
N GLY A 32 8.30 -0.89 5.56
CA GLY A 32 7.14 -1.61 6.05
C GLY A 32 6.10 -1.84 4.94
N VAL A 33 5.61 -3.07 4.83
CA VAL A 33 4.55 -3.46 3.91
C VAL A 33 3.57 -4.41 4.61
N THR A 34 2.37 -4.62 4.04
CA THR A 34 1.58 -5.79 4.42
C THR A 34 1.99 -7.00 3.57
N GLY A 35 1.71 -8.20 4.08
CA GLY A 35 1.97 -9.46 3.37
C GLY A 35 1.30 -9.55 2.00
N GLY A 36 1.53 -10.64 1.28
CA GLY A 36 0.94 -10.90 -0.02
C GLY A 36 1.42 -9.95 -1.12
N PRO A 37 0.51 -9.31 -1.88
CA PRO A 37 0.87 -8.51 -3.06
C PRO A 37 1.79 -7.33 -2.78
N HIS A 38 1.65 -6.65 -1.63
CA HIS A 38 2.54 -5.53 -1.27
C HIS A 38 3.98 -6.00 -1.07
N ALA A 39 4.18 -7.11 -0.34
CA ALA A 39 5.51 -7.69 -0.14
C ALA A 39 6.11 -8.16 -1.47
N GLN A 40 5.32 -8.82 -2.34
CA GLN A 40 5.78 -9.28 -3.65
C GLN A 40 6.24 -8.12 -4.55
N VAL A 41 5.49 -7.01 -4.58
CA VAL A 41 5.90 -5.80 -5.33
C VAL A 41 7.17 -5.22 -4.73
N MET A 42 7.27 -5.13 -3.39
CA MET A 42 8.44 -4.56 -2.72
C MET A 42 9.71 -5.41 -2.92
N GLU A 43 9.58 -6.73 -3.05
CA GLU A 43 10.72 -7.59 -3.41
C GLU A 43 11.27 -7.28 -4.82
N GLU A 44 10.41 -6.93 -5.77
CA GLU A 44 10.86 -6.49 -7.09
C GLU A 44 11.48 -5.09 -7.03
N VAL A 45 10.89 -4.17 -6.27
CA VAL A 45 11.45 -2.83 -6.01
C VAL A 45 12.85 -2.94 -5.39
N LYS A 46 13.05 -3.83 -4.42
CA LYS A 46 14.35 -4.10 -3.78
C LYS A 46 15.41 -4.51 -4.80
N LYS A 47 15.09 -5.39 -5.75
CA LYS A 47 16.02 -5.80 -6.82
C LYS A 47 16.43 -4.63 -7.70
N VAL A 48 15.49 -3.75 -8.05
CA VAL A 48 15.78 -2.56 -8.85
C VAL A 48 16.59 -1.55 -8.04
N ALA A 49 16.20 -1.27 -6.77
CA ALA A 49 16.88 -0.33 -5.88
C ALA A 49 18.35 -0.71 -5.64
N ALA A 50 18.64 -2.00 -5.50
CA ALA A 50 20.00 -2.50 -5.29
C ALA A 50 20.97 -2.11 -6.43
N LYS A 51 20.47 -2.06 -7.68
CA LYS A 51 21.27 -1.61 -8.85
C LYS A 51 21.70 -0.14 -8.74
N HIS A 52 21.05 0.64 -7.87
CA HIS A 52 21.29 2.06 -7.65
C HIS A 52 21.87 2.37 -6.25
N GLY A 53 22.46 1.37 -5.59
CA GLY A 53 23.11 1.51 -4.30
C GLY A 53 22.13 1.77 -3.13
N LEU A 54 20.90 1.26 -3.23
CA LEU A 54 19.91 1.29 -2.15
C LEU A 54 19.52 -0.14 -1.79
N ASP A 55 19.91 -0.58 -0.59
CA ASP A 55 19.49 -1.87 -0.03
C ASP A 55 18.18 -1.70 0.76
N ILE A 56 17.19 -2.56 0.49
CA ILE A 56 15.88 -2.51 1.15
C ILE A 56 15.71 -3.74 2.05
N ARG A 57 15.50 -3.51 3.34
CA ARG A 57 15.03 -4.52 4.29
C ARG A 57 13.52 -4.41 4.41
N ILE A 58 12.82 -5.42 3.92
CA ILE A 58 11.37 -5.48 3.96
C ILE A 58 10.95 -5.96 5.35
N VAL A 59 9.98 -5.25 5.95
CA VAL A 59 9.34 -5.62 7.22
C VAL A 59 7.85 -5.82 6.94
N GLU A 60 7.38 -7.07 7.09
CA GLU A 60 5.99 -7.42 6.83
C GLU A 60 5.13 -7.28 8.08
N PHE A 61 3.92 -6.75 7.91
CA PHE A 61 2.90 -6.59 8.93
C PHE A 61 1.62 -7.31 8.50
N SER A 62 0.89 -7.81 9.49
CA SER A 62 -0.37 -8.53 9.28
C SER A 62 -1.61 -7.62 9.33
N ASP A 63 -1.45 -6.35 9.72
CA ASP A 63 -2.55 -5.39 9.87
C ASP A 63 -2.18 -4.00 9.31
N TYR A 64 -3.16 -3.08 9.32
CA TYR A 64 -2.98 -1.72 8.81
C TYR A 64 -2.60 -0.69 9.89
N VAL A 65 -2.61 -1.07 11.18
CA VAL A 65 -2.40 -0.15 12.31
C VAL A 65 -0.92 0.04 12.60
N GLN A 66 -0.17 -1.06 12.63
CA GLN A 66 1.22 -1.09 13.07
C GLN A 66 2.20 -0.36 12.14
N PRO A 67 2.10 -0.42 10.78
CA PRO A 67 3.14 0.14 9.92
C PRO A 67 3.35 1.66 10.09
N ASN A 68 2.28 2.45 10.30
CA ASN A 68 2.42 3.89 10.55
C ASN A 68 2.98 4.18 11.95
N ALA A 69 2.62 3.39 12.95
CA ALA A 69 3.19 3.51 14.29
C ALA A 69 4.70 3.23 14.28
N ALA A 70 5.12 2.14 13.61
CA ALA A 70 6.54 1.79 13.46
C ALA A 70 7.33 2.85 12.67
N LEU A 71 6.72 3.43 11.61
CA LEU A 71 7.35 4.51 10.85
C LEU A 71 7.49 5.79 11.70
N ALA A 72 6.47 6.16 12.45
CA ALA A 72 6.51 7.31 13.34
C ALA A 72 7.53 7.16 14.48
N ALA A 73 7.70 5.94 15.00
CA ALA A 73 8.69 5.61 16.03
C ALA A 73 10.14 5.56 15.53
N GLY A 74 10.35 5.52 14.18
CA GLY A 74 11.69 5.39 13.59
C GLY A 74 12.17 3.95 13.41
N ASP A 75 11.32 2.96 13.67
CA ASP A 75 11.62 1.53 13.45
C ASP A 75 11.66 1.18 11.96
N LEU A 76 10.98 1.98 11.13
CA LEU A 76 10.99 1.96 9.68
C LEU A 76 11.51 3.29 9.12
N ASP A 77 12.00 3.28 7.88
CA ASP A 77 12.35 4.49 7.12
C ASP A 77 11.22 4.90 6.17
N ALA A 78 10.49 3.94 5.62
CA ALA A 78 9.32 4.15 4.76
C ALA A 78 8.27 3.07 4.98
N ASN A 79 7.06 3.29 4.48
CA ASN A 79 6.08 2.21 4.28
C ASN A 79 5.33 2.33 2.95
N SER A 80 4.80 1.19 2.48
CA SER A 80 3.98 1.10 1.26
C SER A 80 2.92 0.02 1.43
N TYR A 81 1.75 0.38 1.95
CA TYR A 81 0.64 -0.54 2.23
C TYR A 81 -0.73 0.14 2.21
N GLN A 82 -0.76 1.46 2.29
CA GLN A 82 -1.94 2.28 2.52
C GLN A 82 -2.23 3.21 1.36
N HIS A 83 -3.46 3.65 1.20
CA HIS A 83 -3.88 4.70 0.29
C HIS A 83 -3.88 6.09 0.97
N ALA A 84 -3.85 7.16 0.18
CA ALA A 84 -3.76 8.52 0.70
C ALA A 84 -4.86 8.87 1.72
N PRO A 85 -6.18 8.59 1.51
CA PRO A 85 -7.20 8.87 2.50
C PRO A 85 -6.98 8.20 3.86
N TYR A 86 -6.36 6.99 3.88
CA TYR A 86 -6.03 6.30 5.13
C TYR A 86 -4.91 7.04 5.88
N LEU A 87 -3.84 7.41 5.18
CA LEU A 87 -2.75 8.20 5.77
C LEU A 87 -3.28 9.52 6.33
N ASP A 88 -4.11 10.25 5.58
CA ASP A 88 -4.69 11.53 6.01
C ASP A 88 -5.50 11.39 7.30
N ALA A 89 -6.27 10.30 7.42
CA ALA A 89 -7.01 9.99 8.65
C ALA A 89 -6.04 9.70 9.82
N GLN A 90 -5.02 8.86 9.61
CA GLN A 90 -4.03 8.51 10.64
C GLN A 90 -3.22 9.74 11.11
N VAL A 91 -2.81 10.61 10.18
CA VAL A 91 -2.12 11.86 10.50
C VAL A 91 -3.02 12.76 11.36
N LYS A 92 -4.29 12.90 10.97
CA LYS A 92 -5.24 13.73 11.71
C LYS A 92 -5.54 13.17 13.11
N ASP A 93 -5.78 11.87 13.21
CA ASP A 93 -6.32 11.25 14.44
C ASP A 93 -5.21 10.86 15.43
N ARG A 94 -4.00 10.57 14.92
CA ARG A 94 -2.84 10.14 15.73
C ARG A 94 -1.74 11.18 15.85
N GLY A 95 -1.79 12.28 15.08
CA GLY A 95 -0.76 13.31 15.08
C GLY A 95 0.56 12.87 14.46
N TYR A 96 0.57 11.83 13.61
CA TYR A 96 1.79 11.36 12.96
C TYR A 96 2.37 12.41 12.01
N ARG A 97 3.69 12.57 12.05
CA ARG A 97 4.43 13.41 11.10
C ARG A 97 4.91 12.56 9.90
N ILE A 98 3.97 11.97 9.20
CA ILE A 98 4.19 11.10 8.04
C ILE A 98 3.60 11.79 6.81
N VAL A 99 4.33 11.75 5.69
CA VAL A 99 3.93 12.36 4.43
C VAL A 99 4.02 11.36 3.27
N LYS A 100 3.12 11.52 2.31
CA LYS A 100 3.18 10.84 1.02
C LYS A 100 4.33 11.39 0.19
N VAL A 101 5.08 10.51 -0.48
CA VAL A 101 6.13 10.89 -1.44
C VAL A 101 5.86 10.41 -2.86
N ALA A 102 5.04 9.38 -3.05
CA ALA A 102 4.64 8.90 -4.38
C ALA A 102 3.34 8.08 -4.33
N ASP A 103 2.59 8.07 -5.44
CA ASP A 103 1.59 7.02 -5.70
C ASP A 103 2.29 5.75 -6.18
N THR A 104 1.71 4.60 -5.85
CA THR A 104 2.29 3.27 -6.12
C THR A 104 1.34 2.39 -6.93
N VAL A 105 0.43 1.68 -6.30
CA VAL A 105 -0.48 0.74 -6.95
C VAL A 105 -1.92 0.98 -6.50
N THR A 106 -2.87 0.60 -7.34
CA THR A 106 -4.29 0.56 -6.97
C THR A 106 -4.74 -0.88 -6.79
N PHE A 107 -5.49 -1.11 -5.72
CA PHE A 107 -6.15 -2.37 -5.39
C PHE A 107 -7.67 -2.15 -5.36
N PRO A 108 -8.41 -2.40 -6.45
CA PRO A 108 -9.87 -2.28 -6.44
C PRO A 108 -10.50 -3.19 -5.38
N MET A 109 -11.26 -2.63 -4.44
CA MET A 109 -11.96 -3.41 -3.41
C MET A 109 -13.03 -4.28 -4.03
N GLY A 110 -13.16 -5.53 -3.56
CA GLY A 110 -14.20 -6.46 -4.01
C GLY A 110 -15.20 -6.82 -2.92
N VAL A 111 -16.42 -7.17 -3.33
CA VAL A 111 -17.42 -7.84 -2.47
C VAL A 111 -17.44 -9.33 -2.83
N TYR A 112 -17.37 -10.17 -1.84
CA TYR A 112 -17.29 -11.62 -1.98
C TYR A 112 -18.39 -12.32 -1.19
N SER A 113 -18.77 -13.51 -1.61
CA SER A 113 -19.72 -14.36 -0.90
C SER A 113 -19.44 -15.84 -1.13
N LYS A 114 -19.69 -16.67 -0.12
CA LYS A 114 -19.75 -18.13 -0.22
C LYS A 114 -21.18 -18.65 -0.34
N ARG A 115 -22.19 -17.76 -0.28
CA ARG A 115 -23.60 -18.12 -0.19
C ARG A 115 -24.43 -17.72 -1.40
N VAL A 116 -24.01 -16.63 -2.09
CA VAL A 116 -24.71 -16.11 -3.25
C VAL A 116 -23.72 -15.73 -4.37
N ASN A 117 -24.18 -15.81 -5.61
CA ASN A 117 -23.36 -15.52 -6.79
C ASN A 117 -23.56 -14.09 -7.32
N SER A 118 -24.44 -13.31 -6.70
CA SER A 118 -24.69 -11.91 -7.07
C SER A 118 -25.25 -11.13 -5.88
N LEU A 119 -25.08 -9.81 -5.89
CA LEU A 119 -25.64 -8.91 -4.88
C LEU A 119 -27.19 -8.88 -4.92
N ALA A 120 -27.78 -9.11 -6.10
CA ALA A 120 -29.22 -9.17 -6.25
C ALA A 120 -29.84 -10.35 -5.47
N ALA A 121 -29.12 -11.47 -5.34
CA ALA A 121 -29.55 -12.67 -4.62
C ALA A 121 -29.50 -12.54 -3.09
N LEU A 122 -28.93 -11.45 -2.55
CA LEU A 122 -28.96 -11.18 -1.11
C LEU A 122 -30.39 -11.02 -0.60
N ARG A 123 -30.75 -11.74 0.46
CA ARG A 123 -32.06 -11.69 1.08
C ARG A 123 -32.19 -10.48 2.00
N ALA A 124 -33.41 -10.11 2.33
CA ALA A 124 -33.65 -9.12 3.38
C ALA A 124 -33.01 -9.59 4.70
N GLY A 125 -32.39 -8.64 5.42
CA GLY A 125 -31.66 -8.90 6.66
C GLY A 125 -30.31 -9.57 6.49
N ALA A 126 -29.79 -9.74 5.25
CA ALA A 126 -28.48 -10.32 4.99
C ALA A 126 -27.36 -9.56 5.73
N ARG A 127 -26.38 -10.31 6.25
CA ARG A 127 -25.23 -9.79 6.97
C ARG A 127 -24.10 -9.52 5.99
N ILE A 128 -23.59 -8.29 5.99
CA ILE A 128 -22.44 -7.88 5.15
C ILE A 128 -21.31 -7.40 6.05
N ALA A 129 -20.16 -8.08 6.02
CA ALA A 129 -18.96 -7.64 6.71
C ALA A 129 -18.27 -6.51 5.92
N ILE A 130 -17.86 -5.47 6.64
CA ILE A 130 -17.10 -4.32 6.12
C ILE A 130 -15.94 -3.99 7.06
N PRO A 131 -14.84 -3.35 6.56
CA PRO A 131 -13.77 -2.88 7.43
C PRO A 131 -14.27 -1.87 8.49
N ASN A 132 -13.68 -1.94 9.69
CA ASN A 132 -14.02 -1.07 10.82
C ASN A 132 -13.20 0.22 10.87
N ASP A 133 -12.16 0.38 10.02
CA ASP A 133 -11.46 1.65 9.94
C ASP A 133 -12.26 2.67 9.12
N PRO A 134 -12.20 3.97 9.48
CA PRO A 134 -13.09 4.99 8.92
C PRO A 134 -13.04 5.10 7.39
N THR A 135 -11.87 4.86 6.79
CA THR A 135 -11.69 5.07 5.36
C THR A 135 -12.04 3.84 4.52
N ASN A 136 -11.67 2.63 4.95
CA ASN A 136 -12.08 1.41 4.24
C ASN A 136 -13.54 1.03 4.54
N GLY A 137 -14.07 1.33 5.75
CA GLY A 137 -15.49 1.22 6.04
C GLY A 137 -16.32 2.11 5.13
N GLY A 138 -15.96 3.40 5.04
CA GLY A 138 -16.60 4.35 4.12
C GLY A 138 -16.50 3.93 2.66
N ARG A 139 -15.35 3.42 2.24
CA ARG A 139 -15.11 2.87 0.91
C ARG A 139 -16.04 1.69 0.59
N ALA A 140 -16.20 0.76 1.54
CA ALA A 140 -17.12 -0.36 1.41
C ALA A 140 -18.56 0.10 1.26
N LEU A 141 -18.99 1.09 2.06
CA LEU A 141 -20.33 1.67 1.98
C LEU A 141 -20.57 2.36 0.63
N LEU A 142 -19.60 3.11 0.11
CA LEU A 142 -19.65 3.73 -1.21
C LEU A 142 -19.77 2.69 -2.33
N LEU A 143 -19.04 1.56 -2.21
CA LEU A 143 -19.17 0.46 -3.15
C LEU A 143 -20.56 -0.16 -3.11
N LEU A 144 -21.12 -0.42 -1.92
CA LEU A 144 -22.47 -0.96 -1.76
C LEU A 144 -23.56 0.01 -2.28
N GLN A 145 -23.37 1.32 -2.06
CA GLN A 145 -24.24 2.36 -2.64
C GLN A 145 -24.17 2.36 -4.17
N LYS A 146 -22.97 2.29 -4.76
CA LYS A 146 -22.79 2.22 -6.21
C LYS A 146 -23.48 1.00 -6.82
N GLN A 147 -23.62 -0.08 -6.06
CA GLN A 147 -24.33 -1.29 -6.46
C GLN A 147 -25.85 -1.21 -6.18
N GLY A 148 -26.38 -0.09 -5.70
CA GLY A 148 -27.80 0.10 -5.44
C GLY A 148 -28.34 -0.64 -4.20
N LEU A 149 -27.46 -1.12 -3.31
CA LEU A 149 -27.88 -1.88 -2.12
C LEU A 149 -28.30 -1.00 -0.95
N LEU A 150 -27.78 0.22 -0.89
CA LEU A 150 -28.10 1.23 0.14
C LEU A 150 -27.89 2.63 -0.43
N LYS A 151 -28.40 3.65 0.29
CA LYS A 151 -28.13 5.05 -0.01
C LYS A 151 -27.51 5.70 1.21
N LEU A 152 -26.44 6.44 0.99
CA LEU A 152 -25.78 7.26 2.02
C LEU A 152 -26.36 8.67 1.98
N ARG A 153 -26.31 9.35 3.10
CA ARG A 153 -26.63 10.78 3.22
C ARG A 153 -25.74 11.59 2.26
N ASP A 154 -26.32 12.59 1.65
CA ASP A 154 -25.59 13.50 0.77
C ASP A 154 -24.40 14.14 1.53
N GLY A 155 -23.24 14.17 0.89
CA GLY A 155 -22.02 14.72 1.48
C GLY A 155 -21.28 13.81 2.47
N ALA A 156 -21.72 12.58 2.75
CA ALA A 156 -21.02 11.65 3.64
C ALA A 156 -19.57 11.35 3.18
N GLY A 157 -19.33 11.28 1.86
CA GLY A 157 -17.99 11.21 1.27
C GLY A 157 -17.21 9.97 1.66
N LEU A 158 -15.86 10.09 1.62
CA LEU A 158 -14.93 8.96 1.85
C LEU A 158 -14.90 8.45 3.30
N LYS A 159 -15.49 9.20 4.24
CA LYS A 159 -15.54 8.85 5.67
C LYS A 159 -16.96 8.47 6.11
N ALA A 160 -17.81 8.06 5.15
CA ALA A 160 -19.15 7.56 5.45
C ALA A 160 -19.09 6.43 6.48
N THR A 161 -20.03 6.44 7.40
CA THR A 161 -20.23 5.42 8.44
C THR A 161 -21.57 4.74 8.27
N ARG A 162 -21.83 3.65 8.96
CA ARG A 162 -23.14 3.00 8.97
C ARG A 162 -24.29 3.94 9.40
N PHE A 163 -23.99 5.00 10.15
CA PHE A 163 -24.97 6.00 10.59
C PHE A 163 -25.35 7.00 9.48
N ASP A 164 -24.59 7.00 8.38
CA ASP A 164 -24.89 7.80 7.20
C ASP A 164 -25.81 7.06 6.19
N VAL A 165 -26.19 5.82 6.48
CA VAL A 165 -27.13 5.05 5.66
C VAL A 165 -28.54 5.58 5.89
N VAL A 166 -29.12 6.22 4.88
CA VAL A 166 -30.47 6.81 4.91
C VAL A 166 -31.52 5.97 4.21
N ASP A 167 -31.12 5.05 3.33
CA ASP A 167 -32.00 4.06 2.72
C ASP A 167 -31.31 2.70 2.65
N ASN A 168 -32.01 1.65 3.02
CA ASN A 168 -31.54 0.28 3.09
C ASN A 168 -32.73 -0.68 2.84
N PRO A 169 -33.17 -0.79 1.57
CA PRO A 169 -34.43 -1.48 1.24
C PRO A 169 -34.40 -2.97 1.57
N LYS A 170 -33.21 -3.59 1.55
CA LYS A 170 -33.04 -4.99 1.97
C LYS A 170 -32.80 -5.16 3.48
N GLN A 171 -32.80 -4.09 4.26
CA GLN A 171 -32.49 -4.13 5.71
C GLN A 171 -31.18 -4.86 6.02
N LEU A 172 -30.15 -4.64 5.19
CA LEU A 172 -28.83 -5.27 5.33
C LEU A 172 -28.24 -4.95 6.70
N LYS A 173 -27.64 -5.96 7.34
CA LYS A 173 -26.96 -5.82 8.63
C LYS A 173 -25.47 -5.68 8.39
N LEU A 174 -24.95 -4.48 8.58
CA LEU A 174 -23.52 -4.19 8.44
C LEU A 174 -22.78 -4.68 9.68
N VAL A 175 -21.76 -5.53 9.46
CA VAL A 175 -20.90 -6.11 10.50
C VAL A 175 -19.50 -5.51 10.32
N GLU A 176 -19.11 -4.62 11.22
CA GLU A 176 -17.80 -3.96 11.16
C GLU A 176 -16.74 -4.85 11.81
N LEU A 177 -15.70 -5.21 11.06
CA LEU A 177 -14.61 -6.08 11.49
C LEU A 177 -13.26 -5.46 11.09
N ASP A 178 -12.20 -5.85 11.77
CA ASP A 178 -10.84 -5.57 11.32
C ASP A 178 -10.63 -6.11 9.89
N ALA A 179 -10.07 -5.28 9.02
CA ALA A 179 -9.93 -5.62 7.59
C ALA A 179 -9.19 -6.94 7.36
N ALA A 180 -8.17 -7.24 8.19
CA ALA A 180 -7.41 -8.48 8.13
C ALA A 180 -8.21 -9.72 8.54
N GLN A 181 -9.31 -9.56 9.31
CA GLN A 181 -10.15 -10.66 9.78
C GLN A 181 -11.31 -10.97 8.82
N ILE A 182 -11.68 -10.03 7.95
CA ILE A 182 -12.86 -10.19 7.08
C ILE A 182 -12.78 -11.44 6.19
N PRO A 183 -11.65 -11.80 5.54
CA PRO A 183 -11.61 -13.01 4.71
C PRO A 183 -11.97 -14.28 5.48
N ARG A 184 -11.57 -14.37 6.76
CA ARG A 184 -11.87 -15.52 7.62
C ARG A 184 -13.35 -15.58 8.00
N SER A 185 -13.99 -14.43 8.16
CA SER A 185 -15.41 -14.33 8.52
C SER A 185 -16.36 -14.60 7.35
N LEU A 186 -15.85 -14.80 6.11
CA LEU A 186 -16.67 -14.93 4.91
C LEU A 186 -17.65 -16.12 4.95
N ALA A 187 -17.38 -17.15 5.74
CA ALA A 187 -18.29 -18.26 5.97
C ALA A 187 -19.46 -17.89 6.90
N ASP A 188 -19.28 -16.92 7.78
CA ASP A 188 -20.24 -16.54 8.84
C ASP A 188 -21.19 -15.42 8.44
N VAL A 189 -20.94 -14.76 7.30
CA VAL A 189 -21.76 -13.67 6.75
C VAL A 189 -22.33 -14.03 5.38
N ASP A 190 -23.28 -13.23 4.89
CA ASP A 190 -23.85 -13.46 3.57
C ASP A 190 -23.00 -12.89 2.45
N ALA A 191 -22.27 -11.79 2.72
CA ALA A 191 -21.25 -11.21 1.84
C ALA A 191 -20.23 -10.40 2.67
N ALA A 192 -19.11 -10.06 2.06
CA ALA A 192 -18.11 -9.22 2.70
C ALA A 192 -17.39 -8.32 1.69
N ALA A 193 -17.22 -7.04 2.02
CA ALA A 193 -16.32 -6.15 1.31
C ALA A 193 -14.88 -6.34 1.83
N ILE A 194 -13.99 -6.83 0.97
CA ILE A 194 -12.64 -7.21 1.36
C ILE A 194 -11.62 -6.39 0.57
N ASN A 195 -10.65 -5.81 1.27
CA ASN A 195 -9.51 -5.19 0.63
C ASN A 195 -8.73 -6.23 -0.17
N THR A 196 -8.40 -5.90 -1.41
CA THR A 196 -7.90 -6.87 -2.39
C THR A 196 -6.59 -7.56 -1.98
N ASN A 197 -5.68 -6.88 -1.26
CA ASN A 197 -4.49 -7.55 -0.74
C ASN A 197 -4.85 -8.69 0.22
N TYR A 198 -5.79 -8.49 1.16
CA TYR A 198 -6.25 -9.55 2.07
C TYR A 198 -7.09 -10.62 1.36
N ALA A 199 -7.87 -10.24 0.34
CA ALA A 199 -8.57 -11.22 -0.48
C ALA A 199 -7.58 -12.16 -1.18
N MET A 200 -6.54 -11.62 -1.81
CA MET A 200 -5.50 -12.39 -2.50
C MET A 200 -4.66 -13.24 -1.52
N GLU A 201 -4.33 -12.70 -0.35
CA GLU A 201 -3.61 -13.43 0.70
C GLU A 201 -4.43 -14.62 1.22
N ALA A 202 -5.76 -14.48 1.26
CA ALA A 202 -6.69 -15.56 1.60
C ALA A 202 -6.99 -16.54 0.42
N GLY A 203 -6.30 -16.38 -0.72
CA GLY A 203 -6.45 -17.25 -1.89
C GLY A 203 -7.64 -16.91 -2.80
N LEU A 204 -8.36 -15.82 -2.54
CA LEU A 204 -9.42 -15.35 -3.43
C LEU A 204 -8.81 -14.71 -4.69
N LYS A 205 -9.49 -14.90 -5.82
CA LYS A 205 -9.13 -14.31 -7.11
C LYS A 205 -10.09 -13.16 -7.44
N PRO A 206 -9.73 -11.89 -7.16
CA PRO A 206 -10.67 -10.77 -7.20
C PRO A 206 -11.48 -10.66 -8.50
N LYS A 207 -10.86 -10.89 -9.66
CA LYS A 207 -11.53 -10.83 -10.95
C LYS A 207 -12.52 -11.98 -11.23
N GLN A 208 -12.40 -13.08 -10.49
CA GLN A 208 -13.20 -14.30 -10.69
C GLN A 208 -14.23 -14.50 -9.58
N ASP A 209 -13.82 -14.24 -8.34
CA ASP A 209 -14.58 -14.59 -7.14
C ASP A 209 -15.41 -13.42 -6.58
N ALA A 210 -15.10 -12.17 -6.96
CA ALA A 210 -15.86 -11.02 -6.52
C ALA A 210 -17.21 -10.96 -7.22
N ILE A 211 -18.28 -10.84 -6.44
CA ILE A 211 -19.66 -10.61 -6.94
C ILE A 211 -19.95 -9.13 -7.22
N ALA A 212 -19.06 -8.24 -6.79
CA ALA A 212 -18.91 -6.84 -7.21
C ALA A 212 -17.48 -6.40 -6.96
N ILE A 213 -16.98 -5.47 -7.79
CA ILE A 213 -15.63 -4.91 -7.65
C ILE A 213 -15.64 -3.42 -8.03
N GLU A 214 -14.81 -2.64 -7.37
CA GLU A 214 -14.60 -1.24 -7.73
C GLU A 214 -14.00 -1.07 -9.13
N GLY A 215 -14.27 0.07 -9.73
CA GLY A 215 -13.52 0.50 -10.93
C GLY A 215 -12.06 0.86 -10.57
N PRO A 216 -11.18 0.88 -11.58
CA PRO A 216 -9.75 1.16 -11.36
C PRO A 216 -9.46 2.62 -10.96
N ASN A 217 -10.37 3.53 -11.29
CA ASN A 217 -10.22 4.96 -11.09
C ASN A 217 -10.92 5.38 -9.80
N GLY A 218 -10.17 5.79 -8.81
CA GLY A 218 -10.69 6.25 -7.52
C GLY A 218 -9.60 6.87 -6.67
N PRO A 219 -9.94 7.45 -5.51
CA PRO A 219 -8.99 8.14 -4.64
C PRO A 219 -8.10 7.18 -3.82
N TYR A 220 -8.17 5.88 -4.07
CA TYR A 220 -7.58 4.84 -3.24
C TYR A 220 -6.27 4.28 -3.81
N ALA A 221 -5.56 5.05 -4.65
CA ALA A 221 -4.19 4.71 -5.02
C ALA A 221 -3.34 4.60 -3.75
N ASN A 222 -2.62 3.49 -3.63
CA ASN A 222 -1.66 3.29 -2.55
C ASN A 222 -0.44 4.18 -2.75
N ILE A 223 0.31 4.38 -1.67
CA ILE A 223 1.38 5.37 -1.61
C ILE A 223 2.65 4.80 -0.99
N LEU A 224 3.77 5.42 -1.33
CA LEU A 224 4.97 5.43 -0.50
C LEU A 224 4.85 6.57 0.48
N ALA A 225 5.10 6.28 1.76
CA ALA A 225 5.09 7.26 2.83
C ALA A 225 6.38 7.19 3.65
N VAL A 226 6.83 8.37 4.12
CA VAL A 226 8.03 8.56 4.93
C VAL A 226 7.74 9.56 6.06
N ARG A 227 8.62 9.68 7.07
CA ARG A 227 8.53 10.78 8.02
C ARG A 227 8.73 12.12 7.30
N ALA A 228 8.09 13.17 7.77
CA ALA A 228 8.16 14.51 7.16
C ALA A 228 9.61 15.05 7.06
N GLU A 229 10.45 14.77 8.06
CA GLU A 229 11.87 15.15 8.08
C GLU A 229 12.73 14.35 7.10
N ASP A 230 12.25 13.24 6.59
CA ASP A 230 13.00 12.36 5.69
C ASP A 230 12.68 12.60 4.21
N LYS A 231 11.61 13.34 3.89
CA LYS A 231 11.04 13.44 2.55
C LYS A 231 12.02 13.87 1.45
N ASP A 232 12.99 14.71 1.81
CA ASP A 232 13.97 15.27 0.87
C ASP A 232 15.33 14.52 0.91
N LYS A 233 15.43 13.43 1.66
CA LYS A 233 16.65 12.61 1.71
C LYS A 233 16.92 11.93 0.37
N PRO A 234 18.19 11.83 -0.07
CA PRO A 234 18.54 11.25 -1.39
C PRO A 234 18.02 9.84 -1.63
N TRP A 235 17.92 9.01 -0.58
CA TRP A 235 17.41 7.66 -0.68
C TRP A 235 15.91 7.60 -1.02
N VAL A 236 15.13 8.63 -0.66
CA VAL A 236 13.69 8.71 -0.99
C VAL A 236 13.50 8.79 -2.49
N ALA A 237 14.26 9.67 -3.16
CA ALA A 237 14.22 9.76 -4.63
C ALA A 237 14.61 8.44 -5.30
N LYS A 238 15.63 7.74 -4.78
CA LYS A 238 16.03 6.42 -5.28
C LYS A 238 14.94 5.37 -5.09
N LEU A 239 14.28 5.34 -3.92
CA LEU A 239 13.19 4.42 -3.63
C LEU A 239 11.99 4.67 -4.57
N VAL A 240 11.59 5.94 -4.75
CA VAL A 240 10.50 6.32 -5.66
C VAL A 240 10.84 5.92 -7.10
N ALA A 241 12.06 6.21 -7.57
CA ALA A 241 12.50 5.85 -8.92
C ALA A 241 12.51 4.33 -9.13
N ALA A 242 13.00 3.57 -8.15
CA ALA A 242 12.99 2.10 -8.20
C ALA A 242 11.56 1.55 -8.24
N TYR A 243 10.68 2.05 -7.38
CA TYR A 243 9.27 1.62 -7.34
C TYR A 243 8.56 1.89 -8.67
N ARG A 244 8.73 3.10 -9.23
CA ARG A 244 8.07 3.54 -10.47
C ARG A 244 8.80 3.13 -11.75
N SER A 245 9.74 2.21 -11.65
CA SER A 245 10.49 1.72 -12.80
C SER A 245 9.63 0.90 -13.76
N ALA A 246 10.07 0.84 -15.03
CA ALA A 246 9.44 -0.01 -16.03
C ALA A 246 9.53 -1.51 -15.67
N ASP A 247 10.57 -1.92 -14.93
CA ASP A 247 10.76 -3.31 -14.48
C ASP A 247 9.66 -3.69 -13.47
N VAL A 248 9.42 -2.86 -12.46
CA VAL A 248 8.36 -3.06 -11.46
C VAL A 248 6.98 -3.02 -12.12
N LYS A 249 6.74 -2.09 -13.05
CA LYS A 249 5.46 -2.03 -13.78
C LYS A 249 5.19 -3.32 -14.55
N ARG A 250 6.17 -3.80 -15.31
CA ARG A 250 6.06 -5.09 -16.04
C ARG A 250 5.85 -6.28 -15.10
N PHE A 251 6.51 -6.28 -13.93
CA PHE A 251 6.29 -7.30 -12.91
C PHE A 251 4.83 -7.28 -12.44
N ILE A 252 4.29 -6.12 -12.07
CA ILE A 252 2.90 -5.95 -11.62
C ILE A 252 1.92 -6.48 -12.67
N GLU A 253 2.10 -6.10 -13.93
CA GLU A 253 1.24 -6.52 -15.04
C GLU A 253 1.25 -8.04 -15.23
N ARG A 254 2.42 -8.67 -15.24
CA ARG A 254 2.57 -10.13 -15.40
C ARG A 254 2.06 -10.91 -14.20
N GLN A 255 2.43 -10.47 -12.99
CA GLN A 255 2.15 -11.20 -11.76
C GLN A 255 0.68 -11.16 -11.37
N PHE A 256 0.02 -10.01 -11.56
CA PHE A 256 -1.33 -9.80 -11.06
C PHE A 256 -2.40 -9.69 -12.15
N GLY A 257 -2.04 -9.73 -13.43
CA GLY A 257 -3.00 -9.77 -14.54
C GLY A 257 -4.05 -8.65 -14.50
N GLY A 258 -3.67 -7.45 -13.99
CA GLY A 258 -4.56 -6.31 -13.84
C GLY A 258 -5.48 -6.36 -12.60
N THR A 259 -5.26 -7.26 -11.66
CA THR A 259 -5.88 -7.20 -10.32
C THR A 259 -5.22 -6.13 -9.45
N VAL A 260 -3.92 -5.98 -9.60
CA VAL A 260 -3.12 -4.87 -9.05
C VAL A 260 -2.68 -4.00 -10.22
N ILE A 261 -2.84 -2.71 -10.10
CA ILE A 261 -2.68 -1.75 -11.20
C ILE A 261 -1.65 -0.70 -10.78
N ALA A 262 -0.63 -0.46 -11.61
CA ALA A 262 0.31 0.64 -11.39
C ALA A 262 -0.40 1.99 -11.49
N ALA A 263 -0.19 2.86 -10.51
CA ALA A 263 -0.85 4.17 -10.39
C ALA A 263 0.08 5.34 -10.77
N TRP A 264 1.05 5.10 -11.68
CA TRP A 264 1.97 6.10 -12.26
C TRP A 264 2.12 5.93 -13.75
#